data_7d1a315a20ef3d96001f29a8f27ee63b
#
_entry.id   7d1a315a20ef3d96001f29a8f27ee63b
#
_cell.length_a   1.000
_cell.length_b   1.000
_cell.length_c   1.000
_cell.angle_alpha   90.00
_cell.angle_beta   90.00
_cell.angle_gamma   90.00
#
_symmetry.space_group_name_H-M   'P 1'
#
loop_
_entity.id
_entity.type
_entity.pdbx_description
1 polymer ?
#
loop_
_entity_poly.entity_id
_entity_poly.type
_entity_poly.pdbx_seq_one_letter_code
_entity_poly.pdbx_strand_id
1 'polypeptide(L)'
;MRPLRGFGILVLTILLASAWGCGSTATKEGTGEYVDDSVITTKVKAAIFNDSSLKVNEINVETFKGVVQLSGFVRSQADIDQAVKVARGVAGVKSVKNDMRIK
;
A
#
# COMPACT_ATOMS: atom_id res chain seq x y z
N MET A 1 0.54 50.40 -7.69
CA MET A 1 1.43 49.50 -8.40
C MET A 1 2.27 48.63 -7.50
N ARG A 2 3.08 49.28 -6.68
CA ARG A 2 3.93 48.52 -5.78
C ARG A 2 3.20 47.61 -4.84
N PRO A 3 2.09 48.03 -4.25
CA PRO A 3 1.37 47.13 -3.35
C PRO A 3 0.92 45.84 -4.04
N LEU A 4 0.57 45.95 -5.31
CA LEU A 4 0.12 44.79 -6.05
C LEU A 4 1.24 43.77 -6.23
N ARG A 5 2.44 44.25 -6.45
CA ARG A 5 3.56 43.35 -6.61
C ARG A 5 3.85 42.58 -5.32
N GLY A 6 3.85 43.32 -4.21
CA GLY A 6 4.06 42.70 -2.91
C GLY A 6 3.00 41.69 -2.60
N PHE A 7 1.79 41.98 -2.96
CA PHE A 7 0.69 41.05 -2.71
C PHE A 7 0.86 39.76 -3.52
N GLY A 8 1.27 39.90 -4.78
CA GLY A 8 1.48 38.72 -5.61
C GLY A 8 2.55 37.82 -5.05
N ILE A 9 3.62 38.36 -4.54
CA ILE A 9 4.69 37.59 -3.96
C ILE A 9 4.21 36.82 -2.73
N LEU A 10 3.41 37.47 -1.90
CA LEU A 10 2.88 36.83 -0.72
C LEU A 10 2.00 35.65 -1.07
N VAL A 11 1.16 35.78 -2.07
CA VAL A 11 0.29 34.72 -2.50
C VAL A 11 1.12 33.52 -2.95
N LEU A 12 2.14 33.77 -3.73
CA LEU A 12 3.00 32.70 -4.21
C LEU A 12 3.66 31.95 -3.05
N THR A 13 4.12 32.71 -2.06
CA THR A 13 4.77 32.09 -0.91
C THR A 13 3.82 31.19 -0.15
N ILE A 14 2.59 31.61 0.00
CA ILE A 14 1.58 30.83 0.70
C ILE A 14 1.31 29.53 -0.02
N LEU A 15 1.23 29.56 -1.33
CA LEU A 15 0.99 28.37 -2.11
C LEU A 15 2.12 27.33 -1.93
N LEU A 16 3.34 27.81 -1.93
CA LEU A 16 4.47 26.93 -1.71
C LEU A 16 4.42 26.30 -0.33
N ALA A 17 4.07 27.07 0.67
CA ALA A 17 3.96 26.57 2.03
C ALA A 17 2.90 25.48 2.13
N SER A 18 1.80 25.62 1.44
CA SER A 18 0.76 24.62 1.44
C SER A 18 1.25 23.30 0.89
N ALA A 19 2.00 23.34 -0.20
CA ALA A 19 2.54 22.13 -0.80
C ALA A 19 3.47 21.41 0.17
N TRP A 20 4.29 22.16 0.86
CA TRP A 20 5.17 21.58 1.86
C TRP A 20 4.39 20.95 3.00
N GLY A 21 3.34 21.59 3.41
CA GLY A 21 2.50 21.07 4.48
C GLY A 21 1.95 19.70 4.15
N CYS A 22 1.48 19.51 2.94
CA CYS A 22 0.98 18.22 2.52
C CYS A 22 2.05 17.15 2.57
N GLY A 23 3.24 17.47 2.07
CA GLY A 23 4.34 16.54 2.10
C GLY A 23 4.74 16.16 3.52
N SER A 24 4.78 17.13 4.39
CA SER A 24 5.13 16.88 5.78
C SER A 24 4.14 15.95 6.46
N THR A 25 2.87 16.14 6.20
CA THR A 25 1.83 15.31 6.79
C THR A 25 2.00 13.87 6.39
N ALA A 26 2.20 13.64 5.10
CA ALA A 26 2.38 12.29 4.61
C ALA A 26 3.61 11.64 5.24
N THR A 27 4.67 12.39 5.39
CA THR A 27 5.90 11.88 5.98
C THR A 27 5.71 11.47 7.43
N LYS A 28 4.98 12.26 8.18
CA LYS A 28 4.76 11.96 9.59
C LYS A 28 4.00 10.69 9.80
N GLU A 29 3.05 10.43 8.96
CA GLU A 29 2.26 9.22 9.08
C GLU A 29 3.04 7.99 8.74
N GLY A 30 4.12 8.14 8.02
CA GLY A 30 4.95 7.03 7.65
C GLY A 30 6.01 6.69 8.67
N THR A 31 5.83 7.06 9.91
CA THR A 31 6.84 6.82 10.94
C THR A 31 6.89 5.39 11.36
N GLY A 32 7.00 4.53 10.50
CA GLY A 32 7.47 3.21 10.75
C GLY A 32 6.56 2.27 11.49
N GLU A 33 5.80 2.73 12.42
CA GLU A 33 5.01 1.84 13.21
C GLU A 33 3.67 1.50 12.62
N TYR A 34 3.13 2.40 11.84
CA TYR A 34 1.83 2.19 11.24
C TYR A 34 1.92 2.33 9.73
N VAL A 35 1.49 1.31 9.04
CA VAL A 35 1.37 1.36 7.59
C VAL A 35 -0.10 1.19 7.27
N ASP A 36 -0.63 2.12 6.47
CA ASP A 36 -2.03 2.10 6.09
C ASP A 36 -2.40 0.78 5.41
N ASP A 37 -3.57 0.24 5.78
CA ASP A 37 -4.02 -1.03 5.22
C ASP A 37 -4.12 -0.98 3.69
N SER A 38 -4.49 0.15 3.13
CA SER A 38 -4.59 0.27 1.67
C SER A 38 -3.23 0.18 1.00
N VAL A 39 -2.21 0.69 1.65
CA VAL A 39 -0.83 0.59 1.15
C VAL A 39 -0.36 -0.85 1.22
N ILE A 40 -0.65 -1.53 2.32
CA ILE A 40 -0.28 -2.94 2.46
C ILE A 40 -0.95 -3.77 1.38
N THR A 41 -2.25 -3.56 1.17
CA THR A 41 -2.99 -4.27 0.13
C THR A 41 -2.34 -4.08 -1.23
N THR A 42 -2.01 -2.85 -1.57
CA THR A 42 -1.39 -2.55 -2.86
C THR A 42 -0.05 -3.26 -3.01
N LYS A 43 0.77 -3.23 -1.96
CA LYS A 43 2.08 -3.86 -2.01
C LYS A 43 1.99 -5.38 -2.09
N VAL A 44 1.04 -5.97 -1.37
CA VAL A 44 0.84 -7.41 -1.42
C VAL A 44 0.38 -7.83 -2.81
N LYS A 45 -0.57 -7.09 -3.38
CA LYS A 45 -1.03 -7.38 -4.74
C LYS A 45 0.12 -7.31 -5.73
N ALA A 46 0.94 -6.29 -5.63
CA ALA A 46 2.08 -6.13 -6.53
C ALA A 46 3.06 -7.28 -6.38
N ALA A 47 3.34 -7.68 -5.14
CA ALA A 47 4.28 -8.78 -4.88
C ALA A 47 3.75 -10.10 -5.45
N ILE A 48 2.47 -10.38 -5.27
CA ILE A 48 1.86 -11.58 -5.81
C ILE A 48 1.87 -11.53 -7.34
N PHE A 49 1.51 -10.39 -7.91
CA PHE A 49 1.47 -10.23 -9.36
C PHE A 49 2.84 -10.42 -9.98
N ASN A 50 3.90 -10.01 -9.29
CA ASN A 50 5.25 -10.13 -9.80
C ASN A 50 5.84 -11.52 -9.63
N ASP A 51 5.19 -12.38 -8.87
CA ASP A 51 5.65 -13.75 -8.69
C ASP A 51 5.21 -14.59 -9.88
N SER A 52 6.17 -15.11 -10.62
CA SER A 52 5.87 -15.82 -11.86
C SER A 52 5.04 -17.09 -11.64
N SER A 53 5.16 -17.70 -10.47
CA SER A 53 4.40 -18.91 -10.17
C SER A 53 2.94 -18.62 -9.86
N LEU A 54 2.61 -17.36 -9.56
CA LEU A 54 1.26 -16.99 -9.14
C LEU A 54 0.49 -16.16 -10.16
N LYS A 55 1.12 -15.79 -11.27
CA LYS A 55 0.55 -14.86 -12.25
C LYS A 55 -0.81 -15.22 -12.79
N VAL A 56 -1.07 -16.50 -12.95
CA VAL A 56 -2.30 -16.95 -13.60
C VAL A 56 -3.40 -17.27 -12.60
N ASN A 57 -3.16 -17.06 -11.32
CA ASN A 57 -4.12 -17.37 -10.30
C ASN A 57 -4.95 -16.15 -9.94
N GLU A 58 -6.17 -16.38 -9.51
CA GLU A 58 -7.03 -15.30 -9.04
C GLU A 58 -6.95 -15.24 -7.53
N ILE A 59 -6.26 -14.23 -7.04
CA ILE A 59 -6.07 -14.05 -5.61
C ILE A 59 -6.53 -12.65 -5.23
N ASN A 60 -7.49 -12.61 -4.32
CA ASN A 60 -7.98 -11.35 -3.77
C ASN A 60 -7.26 -11.04 -2.49
N VAL A 61 -6.93 -9.78 -2.29
CA VAL A 61 -6.18 -9.33 -1.12
C VAL A 61 -6.97 -8.26 -0.40
N GLU A 62 -7.18 -8.46 0.89
CA GLU A 62 -7.80 -7.46 1.75
C GLU A 62 -6.97 -7.34 3.02
N THR A 63 -6.87 -6.13 3.54
CA THR A 63 -6.07 -5.89 4.73
C THR A 63 -6.88 -5.14 5.77
N PHE A 64 -6.83 -5.61 7.00
CA PHE A 64 -7.48 -4.94 8.12
C PHE A 64 -6.55 -4.94 9.30
N LYS A 65 -6.15 -3.75 9.73
CA LYS A 65 -5.24 -3.54 10.86
C LYS A 65 -3.98 -4.39 10.76
N GLY A 66 -3.42 -4.44 9.56
CA GLY A 66 -2.18 -5.17 9.32
C GLY A 66 -2.35 -6.65 9.05
N VAL A 67 -3.55 -7.18 9.20
CA VAL A 67 -3.83 -8.59 8.90
C VAL A 67 -4.27 -8.69 7.44
N VAL A 68 -3.53 -9.44 6.66
CA VAL A 68 -3.81 -9.62 5.24
C VAL A 68 -4.61 -10.89 5.05
N GLN A 69 -5.76 -10.78 4.41
CA GLN A 69 -6.58 -11.93 4.06
C GLN A 69 -6.44 -12.20 2.57
N LEU A 70 -6.06 -13.42 2.24
CA LEU A 70 -5.96 -13.87 0.85
C LEU A 70 -7.11 -14.81 0.58
N SER A 71 -7.83 -14.58 -0.51
CA SER A 71 -8.96 -15.42 -0.88
C SER A 71 -8.95 -15.64 -2.39
N GLY A 72 -9.78 -16.58 -2.83
CA GLY A 72 -9.89 -16.91 -4.24
C GLY A 72 -9.56 -18.36 -4.51
N PHE A 73 -9.36 -18.66 -5.79
CA PHE A 73 -9.12 -20.04 -6.23
C PHE A 73 -7.77 -20.14 -6.91
N VAL A 74 -6.99 -21.12 -6.51
CA VAL A 74 -5.65 -21.35 -7.02
C VAL A 74 -5.52 -22.79 -7.50
N ARG A 75 -4.42 -23.09 -8.16
CA ARG A 75 -4.26 -24.40 -8.80
C ARG A 75 -3.78 -25.50 -7.86
N SER A 76 -3.08 -25.15 -6.79
CA SER A 76 -2.44 -26.15 -5.96
C SER A 76 -2.14 -25.61 -4.58
N GLN A 77 -1.82 -26.54 -3.68
CA GLN A 77 -1.38 -26.16 -2.34
C GLN A 77 -0.06 -25.40 -2.39
N ALA A 78 0.80 -25.71 -3.35
CA ALA A 78 2.05 -24.99 -3.52
C ALA A 78 1.79 -23.51 -3.81
N ASP A 79 0.76 -23.21 -4.59
CA ASP A 79 0.39 -21.82 -4.89
C ASP A 79 -0.10 -21.12 -3.63
N ILE A 80 -0.88 -21.80 -2.80
CA ILE A 80 -1.32 -21.21 -1.53
C ILE A 80 -0.11 -20.88 -0.65
N ASP A 81 0.80 -21.84 -0.51
CA ASP A 81 1.97 -21.65 0.34
C ASP A 81 2.82 -20.50 -0.15
N GLN A 82 2.99 -20.39 -1.46
CA GLN A 82 3.80 -19.35 -2.05
C GLN A 82 3.14 -17.96 -1.85
N ALA A 83 1.85 -17.89 -2.07
CA ALA A 83 1.14 -16.62 -1.90
C ALA A 83 1.21 -16.13 -0.45
N VAL A 84 1.05 -17.03 0.50
CA VAL A 84 1.15 -16.69 1.91
C VAL A 84 2.56 -16.21 2.24
N LYS A 85 3.57 -16.90 1.72
CA LYS A 85 4.96 -16.52 1.95
C LYS A 85 5.25 -15.14 1.38
N VAL A 86 4.80 -14.87 0.16
CA VAL A 86 5.01 -13.58 -0.48
C VAL A 86 4.35 -12.48 0.32
N ALA A 87 3.11 -12.70 0.76
CA ALA A 87 2.38 -11.69 1.51
C ALA A 87 3.07 -11.40 2.85
N ARG A 88 3.56 -12.42 3.52
CA ARG A 88 4.26 -12.23 4.79
C ARG A 88 5.51 -11.40 4.66
N GLY A 89 6.14 -11.40 3.49
CA GLY A 89 7.36 -10.65 3.26
C GLY A 89 7.15 -9.17 3.03
N VAL A 90 5.91 -8.71 2.94
CA VAL A 90 5.62 -7.31 2.66
C VAL A 90 5.69 -6.50 3.96
N ALA A 91 6.36 -5.35 3.89
CA ALA A 91 6.51 -4.49 5.06
C ALA A 91 5.15 -4.03 5.56
N GLY A 92 4.96 -4.08 6.87
CA GLY A 92 3.72 -3.66 7.51
C GLY A 92 2.74 -4.79 7.76
N VAL A 93 2.95 -5.96 7.17
CA VAL A 93 2.06 -7.10 7.36
C VAL A 93 2.33 -7.71 8.73
N LYS A 94 1.29 -7.79 9.54
CA LYS A 94 1.39 -8.38 10.87
C LYS A 94 1.15 -9.88 10.81
N SER A 95 0.18 -10.29 10.03
CA SER A 95 -0.11 -11.70 9.83
C SER A 95 -0.88 -11.89 8.54
N VAL A 96 -0.94 -13.12 8.08
CA VAL A 96 -1.65 -13.47 6.85
C VAL A 96 -2.66 -14.54 7.17
N LYS A 97 -3.90 -14.30 6.76
CA LYS A 97 -4.97 -15.28 6.90
C LYS A 97 -5.25 -15.87 5.53
N ASN A 98 -5.09 -17.17 5.41
CA ASN A 98 -5.37 -17.86 4.16
C ASN A 98 -6.83 -18.30 4.09
N ASP A 99 -7.50 -17.83 3.04
CA ASP A 99 -8.85 -18.24 2.76
C ASP A 99 -8.97 -18.63 1.29
N MET A 100 -7.85 -19.05 0.72
CA MET A 100 -7.82 -19.51 -0.67
C MET A 100 -8.22 -20.97 -0.76
N ARG A 101 -8.77 -21.34 -1.91
CA ARG A 101 -9.20 -22.70 -2.17
C ARG A 101 -8.60 -23.21 -3.47
N ILE A 102 -8.38 -24.50 -3.53
CA ILE A 102 -7.85 -25.13 -4.74
C ILE A 102 -9.05 -25.44 -5.63
N LYS A 103 -8.94 -25.03 -6.90
CA LYS A 103 -9.99 -25.29 -7.88
C LYS A 103 -9.79 -26.63 -8.60
#